data_394cadedf523d9776164f254e596e9ae
#
_entry.id   394cadedf523d9776164f254e596e9ae
#
_cell.length_a   1.000
_cell.length_b   1.000
_cell.length_c   1.000
_cell.angle_alpha   90.00
_cell.angle_beta   90.00
_cell.angle_gamma   90.00
#
_symmetry.space_group_name_H-M   'P 1'
#
loop_
_entity.id
_entity.type
_entity.pdbx_description
1 polymer ?
#
loop_
_entity_poly.entity_id
_entity_poly.type
_entity_poly.pdbx_seq_one_letter_code
_entity_poly.pdbx_strand_id
1 'polypeptide(L)'
;NTYKDELRKPYLPESKILDSLVKLTYDRLHKEVSAAHILINVKSDASPADTLQAYNTALSIKTQVLAGEDFAAKAALYSDDPTTKNSGGNLGYFTSLQMVSPFEEAVYGNKTGDVVGPVRTSFGYHIIKVGETRPARGEVEVSHIMLRAGNRDEVKAKSLIVEIREKLNKNEKW
;
A
#
# COMPACT_ATOMS: atom_id res chain seq x y z
N ASN A 1 -9.15 23.49 28.42
CA ASN A 1 -9.33 22.81 27.12
C ASN A 1 -10.32 23.51 26.19
N THR A 2 -11.32 24.22 26.74
CA THR A 2 -12.39 24.89 25.97
C THR A 2 -11.86 25.88 24.91
N TYR A 3 -10.83 26.66 25.22
CA TYR A 3 -10.25 27.63 24.29
C TYR A 3 -9.55 26.97 23.07
N LYS A 4 -8.84 25.85 23.30
CA LYS A 4 -8.23 25.08 22.20
C LYS A 4 -9.29 24.45 21.29
N ASP A 5 -10.39 24.02 21.86
CA ASP A 5 -11.49 23.42 21.12
C ASP A 5 -12.24 24.46 20.29
N GLU A 6 -12.39 25.68 20.79
CA GLU A 6 -12.95 26.80 20.03
C GLU A 6 -12.07 27.24 18.87
N LEU A 7 -10.75 27.28 19.04
CA LEU A 7 -9.80 27.61 17.97
C LEU A 7 -9.77 26.55 16.86
N ARG A 8 -10.12 25.30 17.18
CA ARG A 8 -10.15 24.21 16.21
C ARG A 8 -11.45 24.16 15.40
N LYS A 9 -12.56 24.66 15.94
CA LYS A 9 -13.89 24.59 15.28
C LYS A 9 -13.91 25.04 13.81
N PRO A 10 -13.27 26.16 13.41
CA PRO A 10 -13.25 26.61 12.02
C PRO A 10 -12.47 25.68 11.08
N TYR A 11 -11.62 24.82 11.63
CA TYR A 11 -10.76 23.91 10.87
C TYR A 11 -11.23 22.46 10.91
N LEU A 12 -12.28 22.17 11.70
CA LEU A 12 -12.90 20.84 11.70
C LEU A 12 -13.97 20.79 10.60
N PRO A 13 -14.03 19.72 9.82
CA PRO A 13 -15.10 19.54 8.87
C PRO A 13 -16.45 19.48 9.61
N GLU A 14 -17.51 19.96 8.96
CA GLU A 14 -18.88 19.82 9.49
C GLU A 14 -19.15 18.33 9.84
N SER A 15 -19.96 18.10 10.88
CA SER A 15 -20.26 16.74 11.36
C SER A 15 -20.73 15.81 10.25
N LYS A 16 -21.55 16.31 9.31
CA LYS A 16 -22.04 15.56 8.15
C LYS A 16 -20.90 15.10 7.20
N ILE A 17 -19.88 15.95 7.01
CA ILE A 17 -18.70 15.59 6.20
C ILE A 17 -17.90 14.54 6.93
N LEU A 18 -17.70 14.71 8.24
CA LEU A 18 -17.00 13.73 9.06
C LEU A 18 -17.70 12.38 9.07
N ASP A 19 -19.03 12.35 9.26
CA ASP A 19 -19.80 11.11 9.23
C ASP A 19 -19.72 10.41 7.87
N SER A 20 -19.72 11.19 6.78
CA SER A 20 -19.57 10.66 5.42
C SER A 20 -18.17 10.05 5.20
N LEU A 21 -17.11 10.70 5.69
CA LEU A 21 -15.74 10.20 5.61
C LEU A 21 -15.55 8.94 6.47
N VAL A 22 -16.11 8.93 7.67
CA VAL A 22 -16.07 7.75 8.55
C VAL A 22 -16.76 6.57 7.87
N LYS A 23 -17.97 6.78 7.32
CA LYS A 23 -18.68 5.72 6.60
C LYS A 23 -17.90 5.22 5.39
N LEU A 24 -17.37 6.12 4.58
CA LEU A 24 -16.55 5.76 3.42
C LEU A 24 -15.33 4.93 3.82
N THR A 25 -14.60 5.36 4.84
CA THR A 25 -13.44 4.64 5.36
C THR A 25 -13.84 3.27 5.92
N TYR A 26 -14.93 3.20 6.67
CA TYR A 26 -15.46 1.94 7.18
C TYR A 26 -15.82 0.97 6.05
N ASP A 27 -16.51 1.43 5.02
CA ASP A 27 -16.87 0.62 3.85
C ASP A 27 -15.62 0.12 3.09
N ARG A 28 -14.55 0.92 3.06
CA ARG A 28 -13.25 0.54 2.45
C ARG A 28 -12.47 -0.45 3.31
N LEU A 29 -12.56 -0.38 4.65
CA LEU A 29 -11.90 -1.33 5.56
C LEU A 29 -12.40 -2.77 5.41
N HIS A 30 -13.62 -2.95 4.89
CA HIS A 30 -14.19 -4.28 4.60
C HIS A 30 -13.77 -4.84 3.23
N LYS A 31 -12.90 -4.12 2.50
CA LYS A 31 -12.41 -4.51 1.18
C LYS A 31 -10.90 -4.39 1.12
N GLU A 32 -10.26 -5.36 0.53
CA GLU A 32 -8.87 -5.28 0.10
C GLU A 32 -8.83 -5.05 -1.40
N VAL A 33 -7.97 -4.17 -1.84
CA VAL A 33 -7.69 -3.92 -3.25
C VAL A 33 -6.22 -4.14 -3.52
N SER A 34 -5.90 -4.78 -4.63
CA SER A 34 -4.51 -4.88 -5.09
C SER A 34 -4.20 -3.74 -6.05
N ALA A 35 -2.95 -3.32 -6.07
CA ALA A 35 -2.49 -2.36 -7.05
C ALA A 35 -1.02 -2.58 -7.41
N ALA A 36 -0.63 -2.08 -8.58
CA ALA A 36 0.76 -1.90 -8.93
C ALA A 36 1.01 -0.41 -9.22
N HIS A 37 2.22 0.08 -8.91
CA HIS A 37 2.53 1.46 -9.17
C HIS A 37 3.92 1.67 -9.80
N ILE A 38 4.07 2.82 -10.44
CA ILE A 38 5.34 3.37 -10.91
C ILE A 38 5.51 4.70 -10.20
N LEU A 39 6.54 4.87 -9.42
CA LEU A 39 6.86 6.12 -8.73
C LEU A 39 7.90 6.90 -9.53
N ILE A 40 7.62 8.16 -9.81
CA ILE A 40 8.60 9.15 -10.24
C ILE A 40 8.84 10.10 -9.07
N ASN A 41 9.98 9.95 -8.42
CA ASN A 41 10.29 10.67 -7.18
C ASN A 41 10.40 12.18 -7.43
N VAL A 42 9.80 12.95 -6.53
CA VAL A 42 9.92 14.42 -6.50
C VAL A 42 9.90 14.87 -5.06
N LYS A 43 10.95 15.50 -4.61
CA LYS A 43 11.01 16.06 -3.26
C LYS A 43 9.92 17.12 -3.05
N SER A 44 9.49 17.28 -1.81
CA SER A 44 8.47 18.27 -1.45
C SER A 44 8.91 19.71 -1.69
N ASP A 45 10.22 19.96 -1.65
CA ASP A 45 10.88 21.26 -1.88
C ASP A 45 11.49 21.39 -3.28
N ALA A 46 11.16 20.48 -4.20
CA ALA A 46 11.65 20.52 -5.59
C ALA A 46 11.18 21.79 -6.32
N SER A 47 12.01 22.26 -7.23
CA SER A 47 11.65 23.40 -8.06
C SER A 47 10.39 23.15 -8.89
N PRO A 48 9.65 24.20 -9.31
CA PRO A 48 8.52 24.03 -10.25
C PRO A 48 8.92 23.35 -11.55
N ALA A 49 10.14 23.58 -12.03
CA ALA A 49 10.67 22.97 -13.26
C ALA A 49 10.86 21.46 -13.08
N ASP A 50 11.50 21.03 -11.98
CA ASP A 50 11.70 19.61 -11.67
C ASP A 50 10.37 18.88 -11.46
N THR A 51 9.44 19.54 -10.78
CA THR A 51 8.07 19.03 -10.55
C THR A 51 7.33 18.82 -11.88
N LEU A 52 7.43 19.79 -12.80
CA LEU A 52 6.83 19.69 -14.13
C LEU A 52 7.48 18.59 -14.97
N GLN A 53 8.80 18.47 -14.91
CA GLN A 53 9.53 17.41 -15.61
C GLN A 53 9.09 16.02 -15.14
N ALA A 54 9.01 15.81 -13.84
CA ALA A 54 8.55 14.54 -13.27
C ALA A 54 7.09 14.23 -13.64
N TYR A 55 6.22 15.23 -13.61
CA TYR A 55 4.83 15.09 -14.06
C TYR A 55 4.76 14.65 -15.53
N ASN A 56 5.51 15.32 -16.42
CA ASN A 56 5.54 14.99 -17.84
C ASN A 56 6.11 13.58 -18.07
N THR A 57 7.14 13.18 -17.33
CA THR A 57 7.68 11.82 -17.36
C THR A 57 6.62 10.79 -16.98
N ALA A 58 5.94 11.01 -15.85
CA ALA A 58 4.85 10.14 -15.40
C ALA A 58 3.70 10.06 -16.41
N LEU A 59 3.33 11.20 -17.01
CA LEU A 59 2.28 11.26 -18.04
C LEU A 59 2.68 10.48 -19.31
N SER A 60 3.93 10.62 -19.75
CA SER A 60 4.48 9.87 -20.89
C SER A 60 4.43 8.36 -20.66
N ILE A 61 4.86 7.90 -19.47
CA ILE A 61 4.82 6.47 -19.10
C ILE A 61 3.37 5.97 -19.11
N LYS A 62 2.44 6.71 -18.51
CA LYS A 62 1.02 6.37 -18.53
C LYS A 62 0.50 6.22 -19.96
N THR A 63 0.83 7.14 -20.82
CA THR A 63 0.39 7.11 -22.24
C THR A 63 0.93 5.87 -22.96
N GLN A 64 2.18 5.48 -22.72
CA GLN A 64 2.78 4.29 -23.29
C GLN A 64 2.10 3.01 -22.80
N VAL A 65 1.79 2.93 -21.50
CA VAL A 65 1.04 1.81 -20.93
C VAL A 65 -0.36 1.71 -21.51
N LEU A 66 -1.06 2.84 -21.67
CA LEU A 66 -2.39 2.87 -22.30
C LEU A 66 -2.35 2.50 -23.80
N ALA A 67 -1.21 2.71 -24.46
CA ALA A 67 -0.96 2.28 -25.84
C ALA A 67 -0.60 0.79 -25.96
N GLY A 68 -0.58 0.04 -24.82
CA GLY A 68 -0.37 -1.41 -24.79
C GLY A 68 1.01 -1.87 -24.34
N GLU A 69 1.90 -0.95 -23.93
CA GLU A 69 3.19 -1.37 -23.37
C GLU A 69 3.00 -2.00 -21.98
N ASP A 70 3.85 -2.97 -21.67
CA ASP A 70 3.74 -3.74 -20.41
C ASP A 70 4.05 -2.87 -19.18
N PHE A 71 3.11 -2.85 -18.24
CA PHE A 71 3.22 -2.05 -17.02
C PHE A 71 4.40 -2.49 -16.14
N ALA A 72 4.62 -3.81 -16.01
CA ALA A 72 5.68 -4.34 -15.16
C ALA A 72 7.06 -4.02 -15.73
N ALA A 73 7.22 -4.10 -17.06
CA ALA A 73 8.45 -3.68 -17.72
C ALA A 73 8.72 -2.17 -17.52
N LYS A 74 7.68 -1.32 -17.61
CA LYS A 74 7.81 0.12 -17.29
C LYS A 74 8.15 0.36 -15.83
N ALA A 75 7.57 -0.37 -14.90
CA ALA A 75 7.92 -0.28 -13.48
C ALA A 75 9.39 -0.63 -13.24
N ALA A 76 9.86 -1.74 -13.82
CA ALA A 76 11.26 -2.15 -13.70
C ALA A 76 12.25 -1.13 -14.27
N LEU A 77 11.86 -0.41 -15.34
CA LEU A 77 12.74 0.54 -16.00
C LEU A 77 12.71 1.92 -15.33
N TYR A 78 11.54 2.44 -14.99
CA TYR A 78 11.34 3.85 -14.63
C TYR A 78 10.99 4.10 -13.17
N SER A 79 10.52 3.07 -12.42
CA SER A 79 10.10 3.32 -11.04
C SER A 79 11.28 3.65 -10.13
N ASP A 80 11.12 4.69 -9.33
CA ASP A 80 12.06 5.06 -8.27
C ASP A 80 11.77 4.36 -6.93
N ASP A 81 10.71 3.53 -6.86
CA ASP A 81 10.44 2.72 -5.66
C ASP A 81 11.30 1.44 -5.65
N PRO A 82 12.33 1.36 -4.78
CA PRO A 82 13.22 0.21 -4.74
C PRO A 82 12.55 -1.07 -4.25
N THR A 83 11.41 -0.95 -3.56
CA THR A 83 10.74 -2.09 -2.92
C THR A 83 9.90 -2.87 -3.91
N THR A 84 9.27 -2.19 -4.87
CA THR A 84 8.35 -2.80 -5.83
C THR A 84 8.85 -2.78 -7.28
N LYS A 85 9.87 -1.97 -7.59
CA LYS A 85 10.45 -1.83 -8.93
C LYS A 85 10.70 -3.19 -9.60
N ASN A 86 11.36 -4.10 -8.90
CA ASN A 86 11.77 -5.41 -9.45
C ASN A 86 10.65 -6.46 -9.44
N SER A 87 9.51 -6.15 -8.83
CA SER A 87 8.30 -6.97 -8.82
C SER A 87 7.17 -6.39 -9.70
N GLY A 88 7.54 -5.61 -10.73
CA GLY A 88 6.58 -5.00 -11.65
C GLY A 88 5.72 -3.89 -11.01
N GLY A 89 6.22 -3.27 -9.94
CA GLY A 89 5.49 -2.26 -9.18
C GLY A 89 4.42 -2.81 -8.23
N ASN A 90 4.34 -4.12 -8.04
CA ASN A 90 3.26 -4.79 -7.30
C ASN A 90 3.32 -4.48 -5.80
N LEU A 91 2.25 -3.89 -5.27
CA LEU A 91 2.06 -3.57 -3.85
C LEU A 91 1.32 -4.68 -3.07
N GLY A 92 0.78 -5.67 -3.78
CA GLY A 92 -0.11 -6.66 -3.18
C GLY A 92 -1.48 -6.08 -2.82
N TYR A 93 -2.18 -6.76 -1.90
CA TYR A 93 -3.47 -6.32 -1.39
C TYR A 93 -3.30 -5.45 -0.15
N PHE A 94 -4.06 -4.38 -0.08
CA PHE A 94 -4.13 -3.47 1.06
C PHE A 94 -5.57 -3.01 1.30
N THR A 95 -5.84 -2.55 2.50
CA THR A 95 -7.11 -1.94 2.89
C THR A 95 -6.93 -0.43 3.13
N SER A 96 -8.02 0.27 3.43
CA SER A 96 -7.97 1.69 3.75
C SER A 96 -7.07 1.99 4.95
N LEU A 97 -6.48 3.19 4.97
CA LEU A 97 -5.54 3.71 5.97
C LEU A 97 -4.13 3.07 5.93
N GLN A 98 -3.84 2.23 4.94
CA GLN A 98 -2.50 1.64 4.76
C GLN A 98 -1.63 2.43 3.78
N MET A 99 -2.25 3.21 2.89
CA MET A 99 -1.55 4.04 1.93
C MET A 99 -1.83 5.53 2.17
N VAL A 100 -1.06 6.41 1.52
CA VAL A 100 -1.34 7.84 1.58
C VAL A 100 -2.65 8.18 0.89
N SER A 101 -3.42 9.12 1.45
CA SER A 101 -4.79 9.42 1.03
C SER A 101 -4.95 9.67 -0.48
N PRO A 102 -4.11 10.48 -1.17
CA PRO A 102 -4.28 10.66 -2.62
C PRO A 102 -4.12 9.37 -3.43
N PHE A 103 -3.28 8.45 -2.95
CA PHE A 103 -3.10 7.14 -3.58
C PHE A 103 -4.34 6.26 -3.37
N GLU A 104 -4.85 6.18 -2.15
CA GLU A 104 -6.07 5.42 -1.83
C GLU A 104 -7.28 5.95 -2.61
N GLU A 105 -7.47 7.27 -2.66
CA GLU A 105 -8.55 7.88 -3.45
C GLU A 105 -8.48 7.46 -4.93
N ALA A 106 -7.28 7.47 -5.52
CA ALA A 106 -7.11 7.05 -6.90
C ALA A 106 -7.40 5.56 -7.10
N VAL A 107 -7.08 4.70 -6.14
CA VAL A 107 -7.33 3.25 -6.26
C VAL A 107 -8.81 2.93 -6.03
N TYR A 108 -9.39 3.39 -4.92
CA TYR A 108 -10.79 3.10 -4.59
C TYR A 108 -11.81 3.81 -5.48
N GLY A 109 -11.42 4.91 -6.13
CA GLY A 109 -12.26 5.68 -7.06
C GLY A 109 -12.31 5.13 -8.49
N ASN A 110 -11.52 4.09 -8.80
CA ASN A 110 -11.40 3.53 -10.16
C ASN A 110 -11.66 2.03 -10.16
N LYS A 111 -11.76 1.43 -11.35
CA LYS A 111 -12.11 0.02 -11.54
C LYS A 111 -10.86 -0.84 -11.73
N THR A 112 -11.00 -2.13 -11.43
CA THR A 112 -10.01 -3.15 -11.77
C THR A 112 -9.61 -3.05 -13.24
N GLY A 113 -8.31 -2.98 -13.48
CA GLY A 113 -7.71 -2.84 -14.81
C GLY A 113 -7.39 -1.41 -15.22
N ASP A 114 -7.98 -0.40 -14.58
CA ASP A 114 -7.71 1.00 -14.91
C ASP A 114 -6.26 1.38 -14.60
N VAL A 115 -5.69 2.23 -15.48
CA VAL A 115 -4.38 2.87 -15.27
C VAL A 115 -4.61 4.35 -15.01
N VAL A 116 -4.40 4.77 -13.76
CA VAL A 116 -4.69 6.11 -13.27
C VAL A 116 -3.42 6.89 -12.91
N GLY A 117 -3.54 8.19 -12.82
CA GLY A 117 -2.43 9.10 -12.53
C GLY A 117 -2.13 10.05 -13.70
N PRO A 118 -1.09 10.89 -13.62
CA PRO A 118 -0.17 11.02 -12.48
C PRO A 118 -0.85 11.50 -11.20
N VAL A 119 -0.69 10.76 -10.09
CA VAL A 119 -1.21 11.10 -8.76
C VAL A 119 -0.09 11.69 -7.92
N ARG A 120 -0.24 12.92 -7.44
CA ARG A 120 0.78 13.58 -6.59
C ARG A 120 0.64 13.12 -5.14
N THR A 121 1.74 12.69 -4.55
CA THR A 121 1.88 12.41 -3.12
C THR A 121 3.12 13.11 -2.56
N SER A 122 3.41 12.95 -1.25
CA SER A 122 4.66 13.43 -0.66
C SER A 122 5.91 12.78 -1.25
N PHE A 123 5.79 11.60 -1.87
CA PHE A 123 6.92 10.87 -2.49
C PHE A 123 7.21 11.30 -3.92
N GLY A 124 6.20 11.78 -4.65
CA GLY A 124 6.35 12.10 -6.07
C GLY A 124 5.05 11.91 -6.83
N TYR A 125 5.17 11.59 -8.11
CA TYR A 125 4.06 11.24 -8.98
C TYR A 125 3.95 9.73 -9.16
N HIS A 126 2.75 9.20 -9.01
CA HIS A 126 2.44 7.79 -9.18
C HIS A 126 1.60 7.56 -10.43
N ILE A 127 1.97 6.57 -11.23
CA ILE A 127 1.09 5.90 -12.18
C ILE A 127 0.65 4.60 -11.51
N ILE A 128 -0.66 4.37 -11.44
CA ILE A 128 -1.23 3.28 -10.66
C ILE A 128 -2.06 2.41 -11.59
N LYS A 129 -1.80 1.11 -11.59
CA LYS A 129 -2.66 0.10 -12.20
C LYS A 129 -3.50 -0.53 -11.11
N VAL A 130 -4.82 -0.33 -11.17
CA VAL A 130 -5.78 -0.86 -10.20
C VAL A 130 -5.95 -2.35 -10.45
N GLY A 131 -5.74 -3.14 -9.42
CA GLY A 131 -5.89 -4.59 -9.45
C GLY A 131 -7.27 -5.05 -8.97
N GLU A 132 -7.33 -6.30 -8.54
CA GLU A 132 -8.57 -6.92 -8.07
C GLU A 132 -8.99 -6.38 -6.71
N THR A 133 -10.30 -6.32 -6.50
CA THR A 133 -10.91 -6.04 -5.19
C THR A 133 -11.52 -7.32 -4.64
N ARG A 134 -11.33 -7.57 -3.36
CA ARG A 134 -11.91 -8.71 -2.65
C ARG A 134 -12.41 -8.28 -1.26
N PRO A 135 -13.28 -9.06 -0.60
CA PRO A 135 -13.59 -8.87 0.81
C PRO A 135 -12.31 -8.89 1.66
N ALA A 136 -12.21 -7.97 2.61
CA ALA A 136 -11.07 -7.95 3.52
C ALA A 136 -11.02 -9.25 4.35
N ARG A 137 -9.82 -9.83 4.48
CA ARG A 137 -9.61 -11.06 5.26
C ARG A 137 -9.70 -10.83 6.78
N GLY A 138 -9.68 -9.55 7.19
CA GLY A 138 -9.63 -9.16 8.58
C GLY A 138 -8.25 -9.35 9.21
N GLU A 139 -8.18 -9.09 10.51
CA GLU A 139 -7.00 -9.33 11.32
C GLU A 139 -7.12 -10.67 12.03
N VAL A 140 -6.02 -11.41 12.12
CA VAL A 140 -5.93 -12.64 12.89
C VAL A 140 -4.75 -12.52 13.83
N GLU A 141 -4.97 -12.89 15.08
CA GLU A 141 -3.89 -13.02 16.06
C GLU A 141 -3.09 -14.27 15.75
N VAL A 142 -1.79 -14.11 15.58
CA VAL A 142 -0.88 -15.22 15.32
C VAL A 142 0.28 -15.19 16.29
N SER A 143 0.66 -16.36 16.79
CA SER A 143 1.87 -16.55 17.58
C SER A 143 2.80 -17.47 16.82
N HIS A 144 4.11 -17.29 16.93
CA HIS A 144 5.05 -18.17 16.30
C HIS A 144 6.22 -18.54 17.21
N ILE A 145 6.76 -19.72 16.99
CA ILE A 145 8.01 -20.17 17.61
C ILE A 145 9.05 -20.28 16.51
N MET A 146 10.14 -19.54 16.65
CA MET A 146 11.25 -19.58 15.71
C MET A 146 12.50 -20.13 16.37
N LEU A 147 13.08 -21.15 15.75
CA LEU A 147 14.40 -21.66 16.13
C LEU A 147 15.44 -21.18 15.11
N ARG A 148 16.40 -20.36 15.55
CA ARG A 148 17.51 -19.94 14.69
C ARG A 148 18.51 -21.06 14.55
N ALA A 149 18.79 -21.48 13.32
CA ALA A 149 19.74 -22.56 13.02
C ALA A 149 21.21 -22.15 13.23
N GLY A 150 21.57 -20.87 13.21
CA GLY A 150 22.90 -20.25 13.42
C GLY A 150 24.02 -21.20 13.84
N ASN A 151 24.31 -21.34 15.14
CA ASN A 151 25.35 -22.22 15.71
C ASN A 151 24.76 -23.57 16.18
N ARG A 152 23.55 -23.96 15.79
CA ARG A 152 22.94 -25.24 16.16
C ARG A 152 23.00 -26.21 15.00
N ASP A 153 23.13 -27.48 15.33
CA ASP A 153 22.94 -28.58 14.40
C ASP A 153 21.54 -28.48 13.79
N GLU A 154 21.44 -28.35 12.48
CA GLU A 154 20.20 -28.18 11.74
C GLU A 154 19.24 -29.37 11.98
N VAL A 155 19.78 -30.57 12.13
CA VAL A 155 19.00 -31.79 12.43
C VAL A 155 18.34 -31.70 13.80
N LYS A 156 19.07 -31.21 14.83
CA LYS A 156 18.51 -30.99 16.17
C LYS A 156 17.47 -29.89 16.19
N ALA A 157 17.64 -28.82 15.40
CA ALA A 157 16.65 -27.76 15.29
C ALA A 157 15.36 -28.27 14.64
N LYS A 158 15.47 -29.10 13.59
CA LYS A 158 14.31 -29.74 12.94
C LYS A 158 13.58 -30.72 13.85
N SER A 159 14.29 -31.58 14.58
CA SER A 159 13.65 -32.51 15.52
C SER A 159 12.94 -31.77 16.66
N LEU A 160 13.52 -30.70 17.19
CA LEU A 160 12.90 -29.90 18.25
C LEU A 160 11.62 -29.17 17.77
N ILE A 161 11.62 -28.64 16.54
CA ILE A 161 10.41 -27.99 16.01
C ILE A 161 9.27 -29.00 15.82
N VAL A 162 9.59 -30.21 15.42
CA VAL A 162 8.59 -31.30 15.27
C VAL A 162 8.04 -31.69 16.65
N GLU A 163 8.87 -31.86 17.67
CA GLU A 163 8.45 -32.15 19.04
C GLU A 163 7.53 -31.04 19.59
N ILE A 164 7.90 -29.77 19.43
CA ILE A 164 7.09 -28.63 19.84
C ILE A 164 5.72 -28.66 19.12
N ARG A 165 5.69 -28.93 17.82
CA ARG A 165 4.45 -29.05 17.06
C ARG A 165 3.55 -30.18 17.56
N GLU A 166 4.11 -31.31 17.92
CA GLU A 166 3.36 -32.45 18.48
C GLU A 166 2.75 -32.13 19.83
N LYS A 167 3.49 -31.43 20.70
CA LYS A 167 2.98 -30.97 22.00
C LYS A 167 1.83 -29.97 21.84
N LEU A 168 1.96 -29.02 20.92
CA LEU A 168 0.90 -28.05 20.62
C LEU A 168 -0.36 -28.72 20.05
N ASN A 169 -0.21 -29.72 19.19
CA ASN A 169 -1.34 -30.48 18.65
C ASN A 169 -2.07 -31.29 19.74
N LYS A 170 -1.44 -31.58 20.88
CA LYS A 170 -2.04 -32.22 22.03
C LYS A 170 -2.68 -31.22 23.02
N ASN A 171 -2.87 -29.97 22.65
CA ASN A 171 -3.36 -28.86 23.48
C ASN A 171 -2.50 -28.57 24.72
N GLU A 172 -1.23 -28.90 24.69
CA GLU A 172 -0.31 -28.41 25.72
C GLU A 172 -0.16 -26.89 25.59
N LYS A 173 -0.26 -26.19 26.73
CA LYS A 173 -0.10 -24.71 26.72
C LYS A 173 1.33 -24.31 26.37
N TRP A 174 1.45 -23.21 25.72
CA TRP A 174 2.70 -22.52 25.37
C TRP A 174 3.45 -22.11 26.63
#